data_26a0e34e5a497454109a3f469d458bcd
#
_entry.id   26a0e34e5a497454109a3f469d458bcd
#
_cell.length_a   1.000
_cell.length_b   1.000
_cell.length_c   1.000
_cell.angle_alpha   90.00
_cell.angle_beta   90.00
_cell.angle_gamma   90.00
#
_symmetry.space_group_name_H-M   'P 1'
#
loop_
_entity.id
_entity.type
_entity.pdbx_description
1 polymer ?
#
loop_
_entity_poly.entity_id
_entity_poly.type
_entity_poly.pdbx_seq_one_letter_code
_entity_poly.pdbx_strand_id
1 'polypeptide(L)'
;MKKGLIALAAVGMLCVSALGADAPKAPAQKPKTAAKAASQPTLPKPTMEDVHYGPHPKQVMNFWKAESDKPTPLLFFIHGGGWMGGNRTSGLGGLLQEMLKNKISVVSVEYRFIPEATADGEVPPVRGPLHDAARALQFVRAHAAEWNIDKQRIGASGGSAGACTSLWLDFHPDLADPNSKDPIARESTRLWCAAVSAPQTTLDPQQMKEWTPNSRYGGHAFGFKGDKEKKLSQFDEFLAKRDTILPWIAEYSPYALVTSDDPPVYMIFSSPPALGKDQKDPTHTANFGVKLQEKCKAEGVPCELVYPGAPDVKHPTVSSYLIDKLKAEKP
;
A
#
# COMPACT_ATOMS: atom_id res chain seq x y z
N MET A 1 -59.90 -30.29 34.36
CA MET A 1 -61.11 -29.76 35.02
C MET A 1 -60.93 -28.27 35.28
N LYS A 2 -62.02 -27.51 34.89
CA LYS A 2 -62.31 -26.08 35.14
C LYS A 2 -61.37 -25.09 34.44
N LYS A 3 -61.68 -24.47 33.28
CA LYS A 3 -62.81 -23.61 32.84
C LYS A 3 -62.95 -22.33 33.69
N GLY A 4 -62.90 -21.22 32.99
CA GLY A 4 -63.58 -19.96 33.32
C GLY A 4 -62.63 -18.74 33.10
N LEU A 5 -63.08 -17.68 32.62
CA LEU A 5 -64.11 -17.18 31.70
C LEU A 5 -63.77 -15.69 31.46
N ILE A 6 -64.10 -15.26 30.32
CA ILE A 6 -64.09 -13.93 29.71
C ILE A 6 -64.67 -12.83 30.59
N ALA A 7 -64.14 -11.61 30.50
CA ALA A 7 -64.91 -10.39 30.58
C ALA A 7 -64.38 -9.27 29.67
N LEU A 8 -65.19 -8.94 28.69
CA LEU A 8 -65.16 -7.77 27.83
C LEU A 8 -65.78 -6.57 28.61
N ALA A 9 -65.19 -5.41 28.55
CA ALA A 9 -65.91 -4.17 28.77
C ALA A 9 -65.40 -3.07 27.86
N ALA A 10 -66.27 -2.67 26.95
CA ALA A 10 -66.14 -1.49 26.11
C ALA A 10 -66.64 -0.23 26.87
N VAL A 11 -66.37 0.91 26.25
CA VAL A 11 -67.04 2.22 26.30
C VAL A 11 -66.18 3.37 26.86
N GLY A 12 -66.06 4.39 26.00
CA GLY A 12 -65.88 5.74 26.44
C GLY A 12 -65.04 6.63 25.51
N MET A 13 -65.66 7.01 24.38
CA MET A 13 -65.16 8.07 23.48
C MET A 13 -65.42 9.43 24.13
N LEU A 14 -64.41 10.21 24.40
CA LEU A 14 -64.53 11.63 24.66
C LEU A 14 -63.49 12.39 23.80
N CYS A 15 -64.02 13.11 22.80
CA CYS A 15 -63.30 14.18 22.09
C CYS A 15 -63.03 15.36 23.04
N VAL A 16 -61.80 15.75 23.16
CA VAL A 16 -61.42 17.08 23.59
C VAL A 16 -60.41 17.65 22.61
N SER A 17 -60.89 18.68 21.92
CA SER A 17 -60.09 19.56 21.09
C SER A 17 -59.20 20.44 21.97
N ALA A 18 -57.90 20.46 21.71
CA ALA A 18 -56.99 21.45 22.26
C ALA A 18 -55.90 21.80 21.27
N LEU A 19 -56.04 22.98 20.69
CA LEU A 19 -55.03 24.01 20.41
C LEU A 19 -53.59 23.59 20.06
N GLY A 20 -53.23 24.02 18.87
CA GLY A 20 -51.88 23.94 18.29
C GLY A 20 -50.79 24.59 19.16
N ALA A 21 -49.70 23.92 19.24
CA ALA A 21 -48.42 24.54 19.56
C ALA A 21 -47.48 24.21 18.39
N ASP A 22 -47.04 25.24 17.69
CA ASP A 22 -46.06 25.17 16.63
C ASP A 22 -44.75 24.56 17.11
N ALA A 23 -44.34 23.42 16.56
CA ALA A 23 -43.00 22.91 16.71
C ALA A 23 -42.05 23.75 15.86
N PRO A 24 -40.86 24.13 16.35
CA PRO A 24 -39.89 24.90 15.58
C PRO A 24 -39.39 24.09 14.38
N LYS A 25 -39.55 24.63 13.17
CA LYS A 25 -38.98 24.07 11.95
C LYS A 25 -37.46 24.00 12.08
N ALA A 26 -36.91 22.83 11.91
CA ALA A 26 -35.47 22.61 11.74
C ALA A 26 -34.95 23.44 10.54
N PRO A 27 -33.78 24.06 10.64
CA PRO A 27 -33.23 24.85 9.54
C PRO A 27 -32.97 23.95 8.32
N ALA A 28 -33.47 24.36 7.17
CA ALA A 28 -33.24 23.71 5.88
C ALA A 28 -31.74 23.62 5.62
N GLN A 29 -31.21 22.41 5.54
CA GLN A 29 -29.84 22.18 5.08
C GLN A 29 -29.77 22.61 3.61
N LYS A 30 -28.92 23.60 3.30
CA LYS A 30 -28.57 23.96 1.93
C LYS A 30 -27.99 22.73 1.25
N PRO A 31 -28.34 22.41 0.00
CA PRO A 31 -27.73 21.29 -0.72
C PRO A 31 -26.23 21.56 -0.83
N LYS A 32 -25.42 20.63 -0.30
CA LYS A 32 -23.98 20.59 -0.56
C LYS A 32 -23.83 20.45 -2.07
N THR A 33 -23.37 21.51 -2.73
CA THR A 33 -22.91 21.42 -4.12
C THR A 33 -21.87 20.31 -4.18
N ALA A 34 -22.20 19.23 -4.86
CA ALA A 34 -21.24 18.17 -5.17
C ALA A 34 -20.14 18.83 -6.00
N ALA A 35 -18.96 18.98 -5.41
CA ALA A 35 -17.78 19.35 -6.15
C ALA A 35 -17.62 18.31 -7.27
N LYS A 36 -17.67 18.78 -8.51
CA LYS A 36 -17.47 17.96 -9.70
C LYS A 36 -16.12 17.28 -9.55
N ALA A 37 -16.11 15.98 -9.28
CA ALA A 37 -14.86 15.21 -9.24
C ALA A 37 -14.16 15.45 -10.57
N ALA A 38 -12.98 16.07 -10.54
CA ALA A 38 -12.15 16.20 -11.71
C ALA A 38 -11.97 14.79 -12.29
N SER A 39 -12.39 14.57 -13.52
CA SER A 39 -12.20 13.30 -14.20
C SER A 39 -10.72 12.98 -14.18
N GLN A 40 -10.35 11.88 -13.52
CA GLN A 40 -8.96 11.39 -13.60
C GLN A 40 -8.62 11.21 -15.08
N PRO A 41 -7.44 11.66 -15.53
CA PRO A 41 -7.03 11.45 -16.90
C PRO A 41 -7.10 9.93 -17.19
N THR A 42 -7.78 9.59 -18.28
CA THR A 42 -7.85 8.19 -18.75
C THR A 42 -6.44 7.70 -19.03
N LEU A 43 -6.06 6.57 -18.44
CA LEU A 43 -4.78 5.95 -18.74
C LEU A 43 -4.69 5.59 -20.24
N PRO A 44 -3.53 5.74 -20.88
CA PRO A 44 -3.33 5.20 -22.19
C PRO A 44 -3.54 3.67 -22.18
N LYS A 45 -4.00 3.11 -23.30
CA LYS A 45 -4.16 1.66 -23.42
C LYS A 45 -2.83 0.95 -23.19
N PRO A 46 -2.78 -0.12 -22.37
CA PRO A 46 -1.59 -0.91 -22.19
C PRO A 46 -1.11 -1.54 -23.53
N THR A 47 0.18 -1.73 -23.66
CA THR A 47 0.77 -2.53 -24.75
C THR A 47 0.35 -4.01 -24.59
N MET A 48 0.34 -4.49 -23.36
CA MET A 48 -0.20 -5.80 -22.98
C MET A 48 -1.07 -5.65 -21.74
N GLU A 49 -2.26 -6.23 -21.77
CA GLU A 49 -3.25 -6.17 -20.71
C GLU A 49 -3.48 -7.58 -20.17
N ASP A 50 -3.76 -7.68 -18.87
CA ASP A 50 -4.07 -8.95 -18.19
C ASP A 50 -3.00 -10.05 -18.38
N VAL A 51 -1.72 -9.66 -18.34
CA VAL A 51 -0.62 -10.63 -18.41
C VAL A 51 -0.54 -11.40 -17.10
N HIS A 52 -0.80 -12.70 -17.14
CA HIS A 52 -0.75 -13.57 -15.96
C HIS A 52 0.69 -13.92 -15.59
N TYR A 53 1.10 -13.65 -14.35
CA TYR A 53 2.40 -14.05 -13.80
C TYR A 53 2.32 -15.24 -12.82
N GLY A 54 1.11 -15.71 -12.56
CA GLY A 54 0.81 -16.87 -11.73
C GLY A 54 -0.60 -17.41 -11.98
N PRO A 55 -0.99 -18.51 -11.29
CA PRO A 55 -2.25 -19.21 -11.53
C PRO A 55 -3.49 -18.54 -10.92
N HIS A 56 -3.31 -17.65 -9.94
CA HIS A 56 -4.44 -16.99 -9.28
C HIS A 56 -5.01 -15.86 -10.16
N PRO A 57 -6.34 -15.65 -10.21
CA PRO A 57 -6.95 -14.59 -11.04
C PRO A 57 -6.43 -13.16 -10.77
N LYS A 58 -5.95 -12.89 -9.56
CA LYS A 58 -5.31 -11.61 -9.21
C LYS A 58 -3.81 -11.55 -9.51
N GLN A 59 -3.21 -12.62 -9.95
CA GLN A 59 -1.80 -12.62 -10.34
C GLN A 59 -1.68 -12.18 -11.81
N VAL A 60 -2.06 -10.93 -12.08
CA VAL A 60 -2.06 -10.31 -13.40
C VAL A 60 -1.39 -8.94 -13.37
N MET A 61 -0.90 -8.49 -14.50
CA MET A 61 -0.30 -7.17 -14.67
C MET A 61 -0.65 -6.54 -16.01
N ASN A 62 -0.55 -5.22 -16.08
CA ASN A 62 -0.58 -4.47 -17.33
C ASN A 62 0.82 -3.95 -17.63
N PHE A 63 1.21 -3.96 -18.90
CA PHE A 63 2.49 -3.45 -19.37
C PHE A 63 2.30 -2.34 -20.40
N TRP A 64 3.00 -1.23 -20.21
CA TRP A 64 3.13 -0.12 -21.14
C TRP A 64 4.59 -0.03 -21.58
N LYS A 65 4.83 -0.35 -22.86
CA LYS A 65 6.16 -0.26 -23.45
C LYS A 65 6.46 1.17 -23.85
N ALA A 66 7.59 1.69 -23.43
CA ALA A 66 8.10 2.95 -23.94
C ALA A 66 8.73 2.77 -25.33
N GLU A 67 8.60 3.77 -26.19
CA GLU A 67 9.19 3.76 -27.53
C GLU A 67 10.72 3.91 -27.44
N SER A 68 11.45 2.88 -27.87
CA SER A 68 12.92 2.86 -27.88
C SER A 68 13.45 1.71 -28.73
N ASP A 69 14.55 1.97 -29.45
CA ASP A 69 15.31 0.94 -30.20
C ASP A 69 16.28 0.16 -29.28
N LYS A 70 16.44 0.63 -28.03
CA LYS A 70 17.29 -0.02 -27.02
C LYS A 70 16.44 -0.48 -25.84
N PRO A 71 16.90 -1.49 -25.08
CA PRO A 71 16.22 -1.87 -23.85
C PRO A 71 16.00 -0.67 -22.90
N THR A 72 14.76 -0.50 -22.43
CA THR A 72 14.36 0.61 -21.59
C THR A 72 14.47 0.24 -20.11
N PRO A 73 14.79 1.19 -19.21
CA PRO A 73 14.51 1.01 -17.80
C PRO A 73 13.02 0.74 -17.57
N LEU A 74 12.68 0.18 -16.41
CA LEU A 74 11.30 -0.12 -16.04
C LEU A 74 10.91 0.48 -14.71
N LEU A 75 9.72 1.06 -14.64
CA LEU A 75 8.97 1.28 -13.41
C LEU A 75 8.08 0.08 -13.12
N PHE A 76 8.29 -0.57 -11.97
CA PHE A 76 7.44 -1.59 -11.40
C PHE A 76 6.51 -0.94 -10.38
N PHE A 77 5.23 -0.77 -10.74
CA PHE A 77 4.26 -0.04 -9.91
C PHE A 77 3.33 -1.00 -9.16
N ILE A 78 3.16 -0.75 -7.87
CA ILE A 78 2.35 -1.54 -6.95
C ILE A 78 1.29 -0.62 -6.32
N HIS A 79 0.00 -0.93 -6.54
CA HIS A 79 -1.07 -0.09 -6.01
C HIS A 79 -1.23 -0.23 -4.48
N GLY A 80 -1.77 0.81 -3.85
CA GLY A 80 -2.15 0.81 -2.44
C GLY A 80 -3.51 0.13 -2.18
N GLY A 81 -4.06 0.40 -1.00
CA GLY A 81 -5.37 -0.13 -0.59
C GLY A 81 -5.29 -1.08 0.61
N GLY A 82 -4.21 -1.00 1.40
CA GLY A 82 -4.05 -1.78 2.64
C GLY A 82 -3.98 -3.29 2.42
N TRP A 83 -3.62 -3.74 1.23
CA TRP A 83 -3.71 -5.14 0.79
C TRP A 83 -5.12 -5.73 0.93
N MET A 84 -6.15 -4.87 0.98
CA MET A 84 -7.55 -5.24 1.14
C MET A 84 -8.42 -4.83 -0.06
N GLY A 85 -7.87 -4.02 -0.97
CA GLY A 85 -8.57 -3.46 -2.12
C GLY A 85 -7.65 -2.64 -3.00
N GLY A 86 -8.21 -1.99 -4.00
CA GLY A 86 -7.48 -1.28 -5.04
C GLY A 86 -7.43 -2.07 -6.35
N ASN A 87 -6.67 -1.59 -7.30
CA ASN A 87 -6.39 -2.29 -8.54
C ASN A 87 -5.17 -1.66 -9.25
N ARG A 88 -4.62 -2.36 -10.22
CA ARG A 88 -3.42 -1.99 -10.97
C ARG A 88 -3.50 -0.70 -11.79
N THR A 89 -4.68 -0.07 -11.90
CA THR A 89 -4.83 1.25 -12.55
C THR A 89 -4.93 2.39 -11.53
N SER A 90 -5.10 2.07 -10.25
CA SER A 90 -5.27 3.04 -9.17
C SER A 90 -3.96 3.76 -8.84
N GLY A 91 -3.97 5.10 -8.90
CA GLY A 91 -2.83 5.94 -8.49
C GLY A 91 -1.70 6.06 -9.51
N LEU A 92 -1.79 5.38 -10.65
CA LEU A 92 -0.73 5.36 -11.66
C LEU A 92 -0.72 6.63 -12.57
N GLY A 93 -1.87 7.19 -12.88
CA GLY A 93 -2.19 8.32 -13.79
C GLY A 93 -1.05 9.14 -14.35
N GLY A 94 -0.72 10.25 -13.68
CA GLY A 94 0.32 11.18 -14.16
C GLY A 94 1.72 10.56 -14.19
N LEU A 95 2.02 9.66 -13.25
CA LEU A 95 3.31 8.98 -13.21
C LEU A 95 3.57 8.13 -14.45
N LEU A 96 2.56 7.38 -14.94
CA LEU A 96 2.66 6.60 -16.17
C LEU A 96 3.08 7.45 -17.37
N GLN A 97 2.39 8.60 -17.57
CA GLN A 97 2.67 9.48 -18.70
C GLN A 97 4.09 10.06 -18.63
N GLU A 98 4.54 10.46 -17.44
CA GLU A 98 5.89 10.97 -17.24
C GLU A 98 6.96 9.91 -17.50
N MET A 99 6.74 8.67 -17.05
CA MET A 99 7.66 7.57 -17.30
C MET A 99 7.79 7.28 -18.80
N LEU A 100 6.68 7.08 -19.51
CA LEU A 100 6.68 6.80 -20.96
C LEU A 100 7.34 7.92 -21.77
N LYS A 101 7.05 9.19 -21.45
CA LYS A 101 7.69 10.36 -22.06
C LYS A 101 9.21 10.35 -21.88
N ASN A 102 9.70 9.80 -20.77
CA ASN A 102 11.12 9.68 -20.48
C ASN A 102 11.75 8.35 -20.92
N LYS A 103 11.06 7.58 -21.78
CA LYS A 103 11.51 6.29 -22.30
C LYS A 103 11.74 5.25 -21.20
N ILE A 104 10.91 5.28 -20.17
CA ILE A 104 10.86 4.30 -19.09
C ILE A 104 9.57 3.50 -19.27
N SER A 105 9.68 2.20 -19.52
CA SER A 105 8.52 1.31 -19.59
C SER A 105 7.88 1.14 -18.21
N VAL A 106 6.61 0.75 -18.17
CA VAL A 106 5.87 0.63 -16.91
C VAL A 106 5.15 -0.70 -16.86
N VAL A 107 5.30 -1.40 -15.74
CA VAL A 107 4.43 -2.51 -15.34
C VAL A 107 3.64 -2.07 -14.14
N SER A 108 2.34 -2.36 -14.10
CA SER A 108 1.53 -2.21 -12.91
C SER A 108 0.84 -3.53 -12.57
N VAL A 109 1.03 -3.97 -11.32
CA VAL A 109 0.65 -5.30 -10.87
C VAL A 109 -0.63 -5.28 -10.03
N GLU A 110 -1.45 -6.33 -10.21
CA GLU A 110 -2.46 -6.77 -9.27
C GLU A 110 -1.85 -7.87 -8.40
N TYR A 111 -2.37 -8.10 -7.22
CA TYR A 111 -1.89 -9.13 -6.28
C TYR A 111 -3.05 -9.66 -5.42
N ARG A 112 -2.90 -10.85 -4.84
CA ARG A 112 -3.89 -11.39 -3.88
C ARG A 112 -3.99 -10.46 -2.68
N PHE A 113 -5.22 -10.14 -2.29
CA PHE A 113 -5.47 -9.38 -1.05
C PHE A 113 -5.38 -10.29 0.18
N ILE A 114 -5.40 -9.69 1.36
CA ILE A 114 -5.37 -10.43 2.63
C ILE A 114 -6.48 -11.50 2.72
N PRO A 115 -7.75 -11.25 2.29
CA PRO A 115 -8.77 -12.30 2.33
C PRO A 115 -8.45 -13.51 1.44
N GLU A 116 -7.98 -13.29 0.20
CA GLU A 116 -7.58 -14.37 -0.69
C GLU A 116 -6.36 -15.12 -0.15
N ALA A 117 -5.33 -14.39 0.29
CA ALA A 117 -4.14 -14.98 0.88
C ALA A 117 -4.47 -15.83 2.13
N THR A 118 -5.41 -15.35 2.96
CA THR A 118 -5.92 -16.13 4.12
C THR A 118 -6.65 -17.40 3.68
N ALA A 119 -7.49 -17.30 2.64
CA ALA A 119 -8.23 -18.45 2.10
C ALA A 119 -7.28 -19.50 1.48
N ASP A 120 -6.17 -19.05 0.88
CA ASP A 120 -5.12 -19.90 0.33
C ASP A 120 -4.18 -20.49 1.41
N GLY A 121 -4.39 -20.14 2.69
CA GLY A 121 -3.62 -20.66 3.83
C GLY A 121 -2.27 -19.95 4.06
N GLU A 122 -2.08 -18.75 3.52
CA GLU A 122 -0.86 -17.97 3.80
C GLU A 122 -0.78 -17.52 5.26
N VAL A 123 0.36 -17.74 5.89
CA VAL A 123 0.64 -17.40 7.29
C VAL A 123 2.01 -16.72 7.40
N PRO A 124 2.07 -15.45 7.79
CA PRO A 124 0.95 -14.50 7.95
C PRO A 124 0.32 -14.14 6.59
N PRO A 125 -0.92 -13.65 6.57
CA PRO A 125 -1.62 -13.33 5.32
C PRO A 125 -0.90 -12.33 4.41
N VAL A 126 -0.13 -11.38 4.97
CA VAL A 126 0.63 -10.39 4.20
C VAL A 126 1.69 -11.02 3.30
N ARG A 127 2.13 -12.26 3.61
CA ARG A 127 3.01 -13.03 2.75
C ARG A 127 2.45 -13.15 1.32
N GLY A 128 1.15 -13.36 1.17
CA GLY A 128 0.50 -13.47 -0.14
C GLY A 128 0.78 -12.28 -1.05
N PRO A 129 0.32 -11.07 -0.76
CA PRO A 129 0.55 -9.90 -1.61
C PRO A 129 2.03 -9.53 -1.79
N LEU A 130 2.88 -9.70 -0.78
CA LEU A 130 4.30 -9.37 -0.91
C LEU A 130 5.02 -10.36 -1.83
N HIS A 131 4.80 -11.66 -1.66
CA HIS A 131 5.39 -12.67 -2.53
C HIS A 131 4.79 -12.68 -3.94
N ASP A 132 3.53 -12.27 -4.11
CA ASP A 132 2.95 -12.05 -5.44
C ASP A 132 3.69 -10.93 -6.18
N ALA A 133 4.00 -9.82 -5.48
CA ALA A 133 4.79 -8.73 -6.06
C ALA A 133 6.23 -9.19 -6.42
N ALA A 134 6.87 -9.97 -5.56
CA ALA A 134 8.18 -10.57 -5.84
C ALA A 134 8.13 -11.49 -7.06
N ARG A 135 7.13 -12.38 -7.14
CA ARG A 135 6.92 -13.26 -8.28
C ARG A 135 6.66 -12.49 -9.58
N ALA A 136 5.87 -11.43 -9.52
CA ALA A 136 5.61 -10.56 -10.66
C ALA A 136 6.89 -9.88 -11.16
N LEU A 137 7.76 -9.43 -10.26
CA LEU A 137 9.06 -8.84 -10.59
C LEU A 137 10.00 -9.87 -11.27
N GLN A 138 10.06 -11.09 -10.76
CA GLN A 138 10.79 -12.18 -11.37
C GLN A 138 10.25 -12.52 -12.78
N PHE A 139 8.93 -12.54 -12.93
CA PHE A 139 8.27 -12.75 -14.23
C PHE A 139 8.66 -11.68 -15.25
N VAL A 140 8.64 -10.40 -14.85
CA VAL A 140 9.09 -9.29 -15.69
C VAL A 140 10.54 -9.46 -16.13
N ARG A 141 11.44 -9.86 -15.24
CA ARG A 141 12.85 -10.10 -15.57
C ARG A 141 13.05 -11.26 -16.54
N ALA A 142 12.29 -12.33 -16.37
CA ALA A 142 12.33 -13.48 -17.28
C ALA A 142 11.91 -13.09 -18.72
N HIS A 143 11.01 -12.12 -18.87
CA HIS A 143 10.52 -11.63 -20.17
C HIS A 143 11.22 -10.35 -20.65
N ALA A 144 12.26 -9.88 -19.95
CA ALA A 144 12.87 -8.57 -20.21
C ALA A 144 13.37 -8.42 -21.67
N ALA A 145 13.98 -9.46 -22.23
CA ALA A 145 14.46 -9.44 -23.61
C ALA A 145 13.31 -9.30 -24.62
N GLU A 146 12.22 -10.06 -24.45
CA GLU A 146 11.02 -10.01 -25.27
C GLU A 146 10.34 -8.64 -25.21
N TRP A 147 10.28 -8.05 -24.02
CA TRP A 147 9.61 -6.78 -23.75
C TRP A 147 10.49 -5.55 -24.03
N ASN A 148 11.76 -5.76 -24.44
CA ASN A 148 12.74 -4.71 -24.64
C ASN A 148 13.01 -3.88 -23.37
N ILE A 149 13.19 -4.57 -22.25
CA ILE A 149 13.45 -4.00 -20.91
C ILE A 149 14.91 -4.26 -20.52
N ASP A 150 15.57 -3.26 -19.96
CA ASP A 150 16.82 -3.45 -19.22
C ASP A 150 16.51 -4.04 -17.84
N LYS A 151 16.67 -5.35 -17.73
CA LYS A 151 16.36 -6.08 -16.49
C LYS A 151 17.20 -5.67 -15.27
N GLN A 152 18.27 -4.92 -15.45
CA GLN A 152 19.08 -4.42 -14.34
C GLN A 152 18.55 -3.10 -13.80
N ARG A 153 17.88 -2.29 -14.63
CA ARG A 153 17.34 -0.98 -14.23
C ARG A 153 15.83 -1.02 -14.03
N ILE A 154 15.41 -1.69 -12.95
CA ILE A 154 14.01 -1.78 -12.54
C ILE A 154 13.86 -1.05 -11.20
N GLY A 155 13.12 0.05 -11.19
CA GLY A 155 12.74 0.76 -9.96
C GLY A 155 11.33 0.43 -9.56
N ALA A 156 11.05 0.38 -8.24
CA ALA A 156 9.71 0.19 -7.72
C ALA A 156 9.07 1.49 -7.25
N SER A 157 7.73 1.56 -7.33
CA SER A 157 6.94 2.64 -6.76
C SER A 157 5.54 2.18 -6.37
N GLY A 158 4.95 2.95 -5.45
CA GLY A 158 3.58 2.75 -5.02
C GLY A 158 3.18 3.75 -3.94
N GLY A 159 1.94 3.64 -3.49
CA GLY A 159 1.41 4.42 -2.37
C GLY A 159 0.91 3.53 -1.23
N SER A 160 1.02 3.97 0.04
CA SER A 160 0.48 3.24 1.20
C SER A 160 0.97 1.78 1.25
N ALA A 161 0.09 0.78 1.22
CA ALA A 161 0.46 -0.63 1.18
C ALA A 161 1.36 -1.00 -0.01
N GLY A 162 1.12 -0.41 -1.19
CA GLY A 162 2.00 -0.58 -2.36
C GLY A 162 3.38 0.04 -2.14
N ALA A 163 3.46 1.14 -1.41
CA ALA A 163 4.71 1.73 -0.98
C ALA A 163 5.46 0.84 0.02
N CYS A 164 4.76 0.28 1.00
CA CYS A 164 5.31 -0.70 1.93
C CYS A 164 5.85 -1.92 1.21
N THR A 165 5.10 -2.47 0.24
CA THR A 165 5.53 -3.61 -0.60
C THR A 165 6.75 -3.26 -1.45
N SER A 166 6.81 -2.05 -2.03
CA SER A 166 7.98 -1.58 -2.79
C SER A 166 9.23 -1.49 -1.92
N LEU A 167 9.11 -0.97 -0.70
CA LEU A 167 10.21 -0.92 0.26
C LEU A 167 10.61 -2.31 0.76
N TRP A 168 9.65 -3.21 0.94
CA TRP A 168 9.95 -4.60 1.29
C TRP A 168 10.78 -5.27 0.19
N LEU A 169 10.41 -5.11 -1.09
CA LEU A 169 11.20 -5.61 -2.22
C LEU A 169 12.59 -4.98 -2.30
N ASP A 170 12.71 -3.71 -1.94
CA ASP A 170 13.96 -2.97 -2.02
C ASP A 170 14.99 -3.44 -0.99
N PHE A 171 14.52 -3.76 0.23
CA PHE A 171 15.36 -4.15 1.36
C PHE A 171 15.42 -5.66 1.63
N HIS A 172 14.52 -6.45 1.04
CA HIS A 172 14.53 -7.89 1.25
C HIS A 172 15.71 -8.55 0.52
N PRO A 173 16.39 -9.52 1.13
CA PRO A 173 17.38 -10.33 0.43
C PRO A 173 16.83 -10.90 -0.88
N ASP A 174 17.69 -11.12 -1.85
CA ASP A 174 17.28 -11.64 -3.15
C ASP A 174 16.54 -12.97 -3.01
N LEU A 175 15.34 -13.06 -3.54
CA LEU A 175 14.51 -14.27 -3.54
C LEU A 175 14.79 -15.20 -4.74
N ALA A 176 15.83 -14.94 -5.52
CA ALA A 176 16.24 -15.83 -6.59
C ALA A 176 16.64 -17.21 -6.03
N ASP A 177 16.06 -18.27 -6.58
CA ASP A 177 16.49 -19.65 -6.35
C ASP A 177 17.18 -20.20 -7.59
N PRO A 178 18.54 -20.16 -7.69
CA PRO A 178 19.27 -20.63 -8.87
C PRO A 178 19.02 -22.10 -9.20
N ASN A 179 18.60 -22.90 -8.23
CA ASN A 179 18.38 -24.34 -8.35
C ASN A 179 16.92 -24.68 -8.66
N SER A 180 16.03 -23.70 -8.72
CA SER A 180 14.63 -23.94 -9.01
C SER A 180 14.42 -24.55 -10.38
N LYS A 181 13.48 -25.49 -10.48
CA LYS A 181 13.00 -26.00 -11.77
C LYS A 181 12.18 -24.96 -12.56
N ASP A 182 11.60 -24.01 -11.85
CA ASP A 182 10.88 -22.88 -12.45
C ASP A 182 11.87 -21.79 -12.88
N PRO A 183 12.02 -21.53 -14.18
CA PRO A 183 12.95 -20.53 -14.70
C PRO A 183 12.66 -19.11 -14.19
N ILE A 184 11.40 -18.79 -13.86
CA ILE A 184 11.02 -17.48 -13.32
C ILE A 184 11.56 -17.33 -11.89
N ALA A 185 11.49 -18.35 -11.06
CA ALA A 185 12.01 -18.30 -9.69
C ALA A 185 13.54 -18.16 -9.61
N ARG A 186 14.26 -18.37 -10.73
CA ARG A 186 15.71 -18.12 -10.81
C ARG A 186 16.08 -16.66 -11.02
N GLU A 187 15.11 -15.82 -11.41
CA GLU A 187 15.36 -14.39 -11.62
C GLU A 187 15.41 -13.63 -10.28
N SER A 188 16.26 -12.60 -10.24
CA SER A 188 16.47 -11.76 -9.06
C SER A 188 15.23 -10.93 -8.72
N THR A 189 15.04 -10.63 -7.43
CA THR A 189 14.07 -9.63 -6.93
C THR A 189 14.74 -8.31 -6.55
N ARG A 190 16.06 -8.16 -6.65
CA ARG A 190 16.76 -6.91 -6.29
C ARG A 190 16.34 -5.76 -7.21
N LEU A 191 16.07 -4.62 -6.64
CA LEU A 191 15.70 -3.40 -7.38
C LEU A 191 16.93 -2.54 -7.69
N TRP A 192 16.75 -1.55 -8.54
CA TRP A 192 17.71 -0.48 -8.80
C TRP A 192 17.51 0.69 -7.85
N CYS A 193 16.26 0.96 -7.47
CA CYS A 193 15.85 1.97 -6.51
C CYS A 193 14.37 1.80 -6.16
N ALA A 194 13.93 2.41 -5.05
CA ALA A 194 12.51 2.59 -4.76
C ALA A 194 12.16 4.08 -4.56
N ALA A 195 10.98 4.50 -5.08
CA ALA A 195 10.46 5.84 -4.85
C ALA A 195 8.97 5.78 -4.53
N VAL A 196 8.58 6.11 -3.30
CA VAL A 196 7.29 5.76 -2.75
C VAL A 196 6.56 6.92 -2.08
N SER A 197 5.23 6.82 -2.01
CA SER A 197 4.37 7.82 -1.39
C SER A 197 3.72 7.29 -0.12
N ALA A 198 3.93 7.99 0.99
CA ALA A 198 3.31 7.72 2.29
C ALA A 198 3.36 6.25 2.75
N PRO A 199 4.54 5.59 2.72
CA PRO A 199 4.71 4.21 3.15
C PRO A 199 4.49 4.03 4.65
N GLN A 200 4.01 2.85 5.05
CA GLN A 200 4.28 2.29 6.36
C GLN A 200 5.65 1.62 6.28
N THR A 201 6.64 2.15 6.98
CA THR A 201 8.02 1.63 6.92
C THR A 201 8.30 0.54 7.93
N THR A 202 7.42 0.38 8.91
CA THR A 202 7.44 -0.74 9.86
C THR A 202 6.08 -1.43 9.95
N LEU A 203 6.10 -2.72 10.24
CA LEU A 203 4.94 -3.52 10.64
C LEU A 203 5.09 -4.04 12.08
N ASP A 204 5.93 -3.40 12.90
CA ASP A 204 6.03 -3.61 14.33
C ASP A 204 5.05 -2.68 15.07
N PRO A 205 4.01 -3.21 15.75
CA PRO A 205 3.02 -2.39 16.45
C PRO A 205 3.60 -1.55 17.59
N GLN A 206 4.69 -2.01 18.22
CA GLN A 206 5.36 -1.26 19.27
C GLN A 206 6.06 -0.02 18.69
N GLN A 207 6.82 -0.18 17.60
CA GLN A 207 7.44 0.94 16.91
C GLN A 207 6.38 1.93 16.39
N MET A 208 5.30 1.41 15.79
CA MET A 208 4.19 2.26 15.35
C MET A 208 3.61 3.09 16.51
N LYS A 209 3.37 2.47 17.65
CA LYS A 209 2.82 3.12 18.83
C LYS A 209 3.78 4.15 19.44
N GLU A 210 5.07 3.84 19.46
CA GLU A 210 6.14 4.74 19.94
C GLU A 210 6.28 5.97 19.04
N TRP A 211 6.32 5.76 17.73
CA TRP A 211 6.51 6.85 16.77
C TRP A 211 5.26 7.71 16.60
N THR A 212 4.08 7.11 16.75
CA THR A 212 2.77 7.75 16.55
C THR A 212 1.76 7.14 17.52
N PRO A 213 1.51 7.77 18.68
CA PRO A 213 0.74 7.17 19.78
C PRO A 213 -0.68 6.72 19.42
N ASN A 214 -1.34 7.40 18.48
CA ASN A 214 -2.66 7.03 18.00
C ASN A 214 -2.65 6.07 16.79
N SER A 215 -1.56 5.30 16.56
CA SER A 215 -1.49 4.27 15.54
C SER A 215 -2.55 3.20 15.71
N ARG A 216 -3.10 2.72 14.58
CA ARG A 216 -4.19 1.73 14.54
C ARG A 216 -4.17 0.80 13.31
N TYR A 217 -3.08 0.80 12.55
CA TYR A 217 -2.93 0.07 11.30
C TYR A 217 -2.04 -1.17 11.48
N GLY A 218 -2.16 -2.13 10.58
CA GLY A 218 -1.20 -3.23 10.40
C GLY A 218 -1.67 -4.60 10.91
N GLY A 219 -2.55 -4.67 11.90
CA GLY A 219 -2.98 -5.94 12.48
C GLY A 219 -3.60 -6.91 11.49
N HIS A 220 -4.35 -6.41 10.50
CA HIS A 220 -4.94 -7.23 9.44
C HIS A 220 -3.88 -7.93 8.56
N ALA A 221 -2.71 -7.32 8.39
CA ALA A 221 -1.61 -7.90 7.62
C ALA A 221 -1.12 -9.23 8.23
N PHE A 222 -1.21 -9.34 9.55
CA PHE A 222 -0.85 -10.55 10.30
C PHE A 222 -2.06 -11.38 10.75
N GLY A 223 -3.25 -11.11 10.21
CA GLY A 223 -4.46 -11.89 10.46
C GLY A 223 -5.21 -11.55 11.75
N PHE A 224 -4.82 -10.50 12.47
CA PHE A 224 -5.54 -10.03 13.64
C PHE A 224 -6.86 -9.37 13.27
N LYS A 225 -7.92 -9.68 14.00
CA LYS A 225 -9.29 -9.20 13.74
C LYS A 225 -9.85 -8.32 14.86
N GLY A 226 -9.16 -8.27 16.00
CA GLY A 226 -9.70 -7.74 17.23
C GLY A 226 -10.68 -8.71 17.90
N ASP A 227 -11.14 -8.33 19.10
CA ASP A 227 -12.11 -9.10 19.88
C ASP A 227 -13.22 -8.16 20.37
N LYS A 228 -14.41 -8.28 19.78
CA LYS A 228 -15.54 -7.41 20.10
C LYS A 228 -16.08 -7.64 21.52
N GLU A 229 -16.00 -8.87 22.02
CA GLU A 229 -16.47 -9.20 23.38
C GLU A 229 -15.57 -8.57 24.43
N LYS A 230 -14.27 -8.60 24.19
CA LYS A 230 -13.24 -7.96 25.05
C LYS A 230 -13.02 -6.49 24.74
N LYS A 231 -13.76 -5.89 23.78
CA LYS A 231 -13.56 -4.52 23.29
C LYS A 231 -12.11 -4.25 22.85
N LEU A 232 -11.45 -5.25 22.33
CA LEU A 232 -10.07 -5.18 21.86
C LEU A 232 -10.08 -4.81 20.37
N SER A 233 -9.44 -3.70 20.01
CA SER A 233 -9.28 -3.34 18.59
C SER A 233 -8.31 -4.28 17.89
N GLN A 234 -8.35 -4.32 16.57
CA GLN A 234 -7.40 -5.08 15.77
C GLN A 234 -5.95 -4.70 16.07
N PHE A 235 -5.68 -3.40 16.26
CA PHE A 235 -4.35 -2.91 16.58
C PHE A 235 -3.92 -3.28 18.00
N ASP A 236 -4.83 -3.21 18.98
CA ASP A 236 -4.53 -3.59 20.37
C ASP A 236 -4.25 -5.10 20.49
N GLU A 237 -4.96 -5.94 19.73
CA GLU A 237 -4.65 -7.37 19.64
C GLU A 237 -3.27 -7.59 19.02
N PHE A 238 -2.95 -6.89 17.93
CA PHE A 238 -1.67 -6.92 17.26
C PHE A 238 -0.53 -6.54 18.21
N LEU A 239 -0.69 -5.46 18.96
CA LEU A 239 0.28 -5.00 19.96
C LEU A 239 0.43 -6.00 21.11
N ALA A 240 -0.67 -6.52 21.65
CA ALA A 240 -0.64 -7.47 22.76
C ALA A 240 0.02 -8.81 22.40
N LYS A 241 -0.04 -9.19 21.13
CA LYS A 241 0.55 -10.45 20.63
C LYS A 241 1.91 -10.26 19.93
N ARG A 242 2.48 -9.07 19.98
CA ARG A 242 3.73 -8.74 19.30
C ARG A 242 4.83 -9.77 19.49
N ASP A 243 5.06 -10.23 20.72
CA ASP A 243 6.17 -11.13 21.02
C ASP A 243 6.00 -12.52 20.40
N THR A 244 4.77 -12.92 20.07
CA THR A 244 4.47 -14.19 19.39
C THR A 244 4.71 -14.14 17.89
N ILE A 245 4.91 -12.95 17.32
CA ILE A 245 5.04 -12.71 15.87
C ILE A 245 6.34 -12.00 15.49
N LEU A 246 7.31 -11.93 16.40
CA LEU A 246 8.61 -11.30 16.10
C LEU A 246 9.28 -11.81 14.82
N PRO A 247 9.25 -13.13 14.50
CA PRO A 247 9.77 -13.62 13.22
C PRO A 247 9.08 -13.03 12.00
N TRP A 248 7.75 -12.80 12.07
CA TRP A 248 7.00 -12.16 10.97
C TRP A 248 7.31 -10.68 10.84
N ILE A 249 7.49 -9.99 11.98
CA ILE A 249 7.92 -8.58 11.98
C ILE A 249 9.30 -8.45 11.33
N ALA A 250 10.24 -9.33 11.67
CA ALA A 250 11.58 -9.35 11.10
C ALA A 250 11.56 -9.59 9.58
N GLU A 251 10.66 -10.46 9.10
CA GLU A 251 10.56 -10.84 7.69
C GLU A 251 9.80 -9.82 6.82
N TYR A 252 8.72 -9.22 7.36
CA TYR A 252 7.78 -8.43 6.55
C TYR A 252 7.82 -6.92 6.82
N SER A 253 8.61 -6.46 7.81
CA SER A 253 8.75 -5.04 8.13
C SER A 253 9.92 -4.42 7.37
N PRO A 254 9.71 -3.50 6.42
CA PRO A 254 10.81 -2.89 5.67
C PRO A 254 11.93 -2.33 6.56
N TYR A 255 11.57 -1.66 7.65
CA TYR A 255 12.54 -1.11 8.61
C TYR A 255 13.48 -2.16 9.21
N ALA A 256 13.00 -3.38 9.43
CA ALA A 256 13.79 -4.46 10.01
C ALA A 256 14.80 -5.07 9.03
N LEU A 257 14.56 -4.90 7.72
CA LEU A 257 15.33 -5.52 6.65
C LEU A 257 16.50 -4.67 6.13
N VAL A 258 16.54 -3.37 6.47
CA VAL A 258 17.57 -2.45 5.92
C VAL A 258 18.98 -2.91 6.24
N THR A 259 19.79 -3.09 5.20
CA THR A 259 21.21 -3.47 5.22
C THR A 259 22.05 -2.56 4.33
N SER A 260 23.38 -2.60 4.49
CA SER A 260 24.29 -1.67 3.79
C SER A 260 24.41 -1.86 2.27
N ASP A 261 23.93 -2.99 1.73
CA ASP A 261 23.93 -3.31 0.29
C ASP A 261 22.62 -2.97 -0.43
N ASP A 262 21.69 -2.33 0.29
CA ASP A 262 20.39 -2.00 -0.26
C ASP A 262 20.42 -0.82 -1.23
N PRO A 263 19.51 -0.83 -2.22
CA PRO A 263 19.38 0.22 -3.22
C PRO A 263 18.95 1.57 -2.60
N PRO A 264 19.16 2.68 -3.32
CA PRO A 264 18.75 3.99 -2.83
C PRO A 264 17.24 4.18 -2.85
N VAL A 265 16.71 4.85 -1.84
CA VAL A 265 15.28 5.03 -1.57
C VAL A 265 14.88 6.51 -1.56
N TYR A 266 13.65 6.79 -2.01
CA TYR A 266 12.96 8.05 -1.90
C TYR A 266 11.57 7.89 -1.29
N MET A 267 11.23 8.76 -0.34
CA MET A 267 9.90 8.79 0.28
C MET A 267 9.32 10.20 0.27
N ILE A 268 8.03 10.31 -0.04
CA ILE A 268 7.31 11.58 0.05
C ILE A 268 6.04 11.46 0.91
N PHE A 269 5.81 12.46 1.76
CA PHE A 269 4.63 12.55 2.62
C PHE A 269 3.94 13.91 2.47
N SER A 270 2.64 13.96 2.72
CA SER A 270 1.80 15.16 2.57
C SER A 270 1.81 16.08 3.79
N SER A 271 2.39 15.66 4.90
CA SER A 271 2.45 16.40 6.16
C SER A 271 3.82 16.26 6.82
N PRO A 272 4.30 17.27 7.56
CA PRO A 272 5.55 17.18 8.27
C PRO A 272 5.49 16.15 9.40
N PRO A 273 6.65 15.59 9.82
CA PRO A 273 6.71 14.65 10.93
C PRO A 273 6.44 15.34 12.28
N ALA A 274 5.89 14.55 13.21
CA ALA A 274 5.79 14.93 14.61
C ALA A 274 5.88 13.67 15.49
N LEU A 275 7.10 13.18 15.65
CA LEU A 275 7.39 11.96 16.43
C LEU A 275 6.85 12.05 17.87
N GLY A 276 6.30 10.95 18.35
CA GLY A 276 5.72 10.84 19.70
C GLY A 276 4.45 11.66 19.90
N LYS A 277 3.81 12.17 18.84
CA LYS A 277 2.55 12.91 18.92
C LYS A 277 1.48 12.27 18.05
N ASP A 278 0.23 12.41 18.50
CA ASP A 278 -0.93 12.01 17.71
C ASP A 278 -0.95 12.72 16.34
N GLN A 279 -1.29 11.97 15.33
CA GLN A 279 -1.37 12.45 13.95
C GLN A 279 -2.82 12.44 13.45
N LYS A 280 -3.17 13.40 12.59
CA LYS A 280 -4.47 13.42 11.91
C LYS A 280 -4.68 12.17 11.05
N ASP A 281 -3.63 11.76 10.34
CA ASP A 281 -3.57 10.49 9.63
C ASP A 281 -2.39 9.66 10.17
N PRO A 282 -2.61 8.83 11.20
CA PRO A 282 -1.55 8.05 11.82
C PRO A 282 -1.02 6.92 10.93
N THR A 283 -1.72 6.61 9.83
CA THR A 283 -1.32 5.56 8.88
C THR A 283 -0.32 6.08 7.84
N HIS A 284 -0.41 7.36 7.46
CA HIS A 284 0.40 7.95 6.38
C HIS A 284 1.26 9.13 6.88
N THR A 285 1.74 9.05 8.10
CA THR A 285 2.55 10.11 8.72
C THR A 285 4.03 10.03 8.33
N ALA A 286 4.68 11.20 8.17
CA ALA A 286 6.12 11.28 7.91
C ALA A 286 6.98 10.78 9.08
N ASN A 287 6.42 10.45 10.23
CA ASN A 287 7.11 9.78 11.32
C ASN A 287 7.75 8.45 10.86
N PHE A 288 7.04 7.69 10.01
CA PHE A 288 7.57 6.49 9.37
C PHE A 288 8.80 6.80 8.50
N GLY A 289 8.72 7.89 7.72
CA GLY A 289 9.80 8.32 6.84
C GLY A 289 11.06 8.72 7.62
N VAL A 290 10.92 9.52 8.68
CA VAL A 290 12.05 9.95 9.52
C VAL A 290 12.76 8.73 10.11
N LYS A 291 12.02 7.79 10.67
CA LYS A 291 12.61 6.61 11.30
C LYS A 291 13.32 5.70 10.29
N LEU A 292 12.76 5.51 9.11
CA LEU A 292 13.45 4.78 8.07
C LEU A 292 14.69 5.52 7.57
N GLN A 293 14.64 6.84 7.40
CA GLN A 293 15.80 7.62 7.00
C GLN A 293 16.94 7.55 8.03
N GLU A 294 16.61 7.59 9.32
CA GLU A 294 17.59 7.38 10.40
C GLU A 294 18.25 5.99 10.29
N LYS A 295 17.45 4.94 10.03
CA LYS A 295 17.96 3.57 9.85
C LYS A 295 18.82 3.44 8.61
N CYS A 296 18.38 3.94 7.45
CA CYS A 296 19.14 3.96 6.21
C CYS A 296 20.50 4.69 6.38
N LYS A 297 20.48 5.85 7.07
CA LYS A 297 21.70 6.59 7.37
C LYS A 297 22.69 5.79 8.23
N ALA A 298 22.19 5.05 9.20
CA ALA A 298 23.03 4.20 10.06
C ALA A 298 23.69 3.06 9.29
N GLU A 299 23.01 2.52 8.25
CA GLU A 299 23.52 1.46 7.38
C GLU A 299 24.26 1.99 6.14
N GLY A 300 24.29 3.32 5.92
CA GLY A 300 24.96 3.91 4.75
C GLY A 300 24.13 3.88 3.46
N VAL A 301 22.83 3.57 3.53
CA VAL A 301 21.91 3.53 2.39
C VAL A 301 21.44 4.94 2.04
N PRO A 302 21.55 5.41 0.78
CA PRO A 302 21.05 6.71 0.36
C PRO A 302 19.52 6.77 0.48
N CYS A 303 19.00 7.72 1.26
CA CYS A 303 17.57 7.86 1.52
C CYS A 303 17.14 9.32 1.46
N GLU A 304 16.32 9.68 0.48
CA GLU A 304 15.70 11.00 0.37
C GLU A 304 14.32 11.00 1.01
N LEU A 305 14.04 11.97 1.87
CA LEU A 305 12.77 12.15 2.55
C LEU A 305 12.18 13.52 2.26
N VAL A 306 11.00 13.57 1.70
CA VAL A 306 10.30 14.80 1.32
C VAL A 306 8.97 14.92 2.07
N TYR A 307 8.74 16.09 2.63
CA TYR A 307 7.48 16.52 3.26
C TYR A 307 7.39 18.05 3.23
N PRO A 308 6.25 18.68 3.47
CA PRO A 308 6.14 20.14 3.53
C PRO A 308 7.10 20.74 4.56
N GLY A 309 8.06 21.55 4.09
CA GLY A 309 9.10 22.15 4.92
C GLY A 309 10.34 21.27 5.13
N ALA A 310 10.50 20.17 4.40
CA ALA A 310 11.72 19.37 4.42
C ALA A 310 12.91 20.21 3.91
N PRO A 311 14.10 20.12 4.54
CA PRO A 311 15.30 20.79 4.04
C PRO A 311 15.86 20.08 2.81
N ASP A 312 16.65 20.82 2.00
CA ASP A 312 17.53 20.31 0.94
C ASP A 312 16.87 19.29 -0.03
N VAL A 313 15.63 19.57 -0.43
CA VAL A 313 14.88 18.70 -1.35
C VAL A 313 15.53 18.70 -2.73
N LYS A 314 16.22 17.61 -3.08
CA LYS A 314 16.82 17.42 -4.42
C LYS A 314 15.76 17.05 -5.46
N HIS A 315 14.88 16.09 -5.13
CA HIS A 315 13.83 15.65 -6.01
C HIS A 315 12.46 16.00 -5.39
N PRO A 316 11.70 16.94 -5.99
CA PRO A 316 10.43 17.37 -5.41
C PRO A 316 9.28 16.36 -5.58
N THR A 317 9.45 15.37 -6.46
CA THR A 317 8.39 14.37 -6.79
C THR A 317 8.97 12.96 -6.96
N VAL A 318 8.11 11.95 -6.79
CA VAL A 318 8.44 10.55 -7.11
C VAL A 318 8.96 10.40 -8.55
N SER A 319 8.31 11.06 -9.51
CA SER A 319 8.69 10.99 -10.91
C SER A 319 10.06 11.61 -11.18
N SER A 320 10.39 12.77 -10.57
CA SER A 320 11.71 13.39 -10.75
C SER A 320 12.85 12.50 -10.25
N TYR A 321 12.65 11.82 -9.10
CA TYR A 321 13.60 10.87 -8.57
C TYR A 321 13.77 9.64 -9.46
N LEU A 322 12.65 9.02 -9.85
CA LEU A 322 12.68 7.83 -10.71
C LEU A 322 13.35 8.09 -12.06
N ILE A 323 13.08 9.26 -12.67
CA ILE A 323 13.70 9.64 -13.94
C ILE A 323 15.22 9.80 -13.76
N ASP A 324 15.66 10.52 -12.71
CA ASP A 324 17.09 10.67 -12.40
C ASP A 324 17.77 9.30 -12.24
N LYS A 325 17.22 8.43 -11.39
CA LYS A 325 17.83 7.13 -11.07
C LYS A 325 17.79 6.14 -12.22
N LEU A 326 16.63 5.99 -12.88
CA LEU A 326 16.46 5.01 -13.94
C LEU A 326 17.17 5.38 -15.25
N LYS A 327 17.47 6.66 -15.48
CA LYS A 327 18.26 7.13 -16.63
C LYS A 327 19.74 7.23 -16.36
N ALA A 328 20.15 7.16 -15.11
CA ALA A 328 21.58 7.13 -14.75
C ALA A 328 22.24 5.89 -15.35
N GLU A 329 23.41 6.07 -15.95
CA GLU A 329 24.28 4.96 -16.33
C GLU A 329 24.82 4.29 -15.07
N LYS A 330 25.13 3.01 -15.16
CA LYS A 330 25.75 2.28 -14.05
C LYS A 330 27.14 2.90 -13.82
N PRO A 331 27.46 3.26 -12.56
CA PRO A 331 28.79 3.74 -12.22
C PRO A 331 29.89 2.72 -12.51
#